data_f9e64a3e524988ccf89760a269ef0357
#
_entry.id   f9e64a3e524988ccf89760a269ef0357
#
_cell.length_a   1.000
_cell.length_b   1.000
_cell.length_c   1.000
_cell.angle_alpha   90.00
_cell.angle_beta   90.00
_cell.angle_gamma   90.00
#
_symmetry.space_group_name_H-M   'P 1'
#
loop_
_entity.id
_entity.type
_entity.pdbx_description
1 polymer ?
#
loop_
_entity_poly.entity_id
_entity_poly.type
_entity_poly.pdbx_seq_one_letter_code
_entity_poly.pdbx_strand_id
1 'polypeptide(L)'
;MNTLVTPAAVHFSTWVGRRQSECGSPDCPWSRAIELAPIPACATTGCSQEYRTCGLRWQIMWGLLVWFICFFPRPLHAAQQNNPAAWFVDSLVKVFPDSLAVTSNSEMALESARNGHTSLQVALRSESHQVLQVRVIPPRLGKATLKVQAYRVGSVKVNSHPADTPLDEVVRREVGSYPDPLFPLEKNITLEASRTETLWLSVFTSEDTRPGIYRGLVEIDAGKQKLKLSFHVEVFGATVPKEQKLWVTNWLWFERELMAKHYPQLKSDPDRYWRVLENIGRTMANYKQNVVFVPVRALAKAHLADRVVQYDFGLVDRWIEIFDKAGMARLIEGGHLSGRLGGGYDSPYVIPTDLIENGSITRKDILADDPRAEQNLREFLRQLRNHLKEKGWLSRYAQHIHDEPHGTEMPIYRRFVHIVSEELPGVPTLDAISLHEDIPAQEETTIWVPKLSTFDDRLDAIAAHKARGGQSWFYICLDPRGRYLNRFIDYPTLKVRLLPWVDYRYGLTGYLHWGGNFWTDRPFEDVQPDWGDGFRLPAGDDAIVYPDPEHDGVFVSLRLEVMREGIEDYELLMEAARHEPERTDALARTVMPAFTDYVRDVIEFRKFERALLVLVTEAQRE
;
A
#
# COMPACT_ATOMS: atom_id res chain seq x y z
N MET A 1 -22.62 -7.05 35.69
CA MET A 1 -23.31 -6.06 34.85
C MET A 1 -22.27 -5.00 34.49
N ASN A 2 -21.53 -5.19 33.45
CA ASN A 2 -20.46 -4.29 32.98
C ASN A 2 -20.94 -3.58 31.72
N THR A 3 -21.44 -2.38 31.92
CA THR A 3 -21.59 -1.41 30.81
C THR A 3 -20.19 -0.92 30.44
N LEU A 4 -19.62 -1.52 29.41
CA LEU A 4 -18.42 -1.02 28.74
C LEU A 4 -18.84 0.24 27.98
N VAL A 5 -18.35 1.38 28.45
CA VAL A 5 -18.39 2.66 27.75
C VAL A 5 -17.65 2.46 26.43
N THR A 6 -18.36 2.58 25.33
CA THR A 6 -17.80 2.68 23.97
C THR A 6 -16.87 3.91 23.94
N PRO A 7 -15.59 3.77 23.55
CA PRO A 7 -14.80 4.93 23.19
C PRO A 7 -15.47 5.59 22.01
N ALA A 8 -15.65 6.90 22.06
CA ALA A 8 -16.14 7.68 20.92
C ALA A 8 -15.30 7.31 19.71
N ALA A 9 -15.94 6.72 18.72
CA ALA A 9 -15.35 6.52 17.42
C ALA A 9 -14.92 7.90 16.91
N VAL A 10 -13.64 8.09 16.66
CA VAL A 10 -13.17 9.21 15.89
C VAL A 10 -13.76 8.97 14.49
N HIS A 11 -14.85 9.68 14.18
CA HIS A 11 -15.51 9.59 12.90
C HIS A 11 -14.63 10.24 11.84
N PHE A 12 -13.72 9.48 11.29
CA PHE A 12 -13.02 9.83 10.03
C PHE A 12 -13.96 9.80 8.81
N SER A 13 -15.21 9.35 8.98
CA SER A 13 -16.14 9.04 7.89
C SER A 13 -16.84 10.24 7.24
N THR A 14 -16.57 11.48 7.64
CA THR A 14 -17.24 12.65 7.05
C THR A 14 -16.32 13.59 6.27
N TRP A 15 -15.10 13.17 6.01
CA TRP A 15 -14.02 14.08 5.65
C TRP A 15 -13.89 14.46 4.17
N VAL A 16 -14.43 13.70 3.24
CA VAL A 16 -14.27 13.99 1.78
C VAL A 16 -15.57 14.41 1.09
N GLY A 17 -16.73 14.20 1.68
CA GLY A 17 -18.04 14.38 1.02
C GLY A 17 -18.47 15.82 0.70
N ARG A 18 -17.83 16.85 1.21
CA ARG A 18 -18.33 18.24 1.08
C ARG A 18 -17.65 19.15 0.05
N ARG A 19 -16.60 18.72 -0.63
CA ARG A 19 -15.89 19.63 -1.56
C ARG A 19 -16.58 19.89 -2.90
N GLN A 20 -17.62 19.16 -3.27
CA GLN A 20 -18.28 19.36 -4.58
C GLN A 20 -19.60 20.12 -4.57
N SER A 21 -20.24 20.36 -3.43
CA SER A 21 -21.56 20.97 -3.39
C SER A 21 -21.59 22.49 -3.13
N GLU A 22 -20.48 23.15 -2.83
CA GLU A 22 -20.47 24.59 -2.48
C GLU A 22 -19.85 25.51 -3.53
N CYS A 23 -19.41 25.04 -4.70
CA CYS A 23 -18.93 25.88 -5.79
C CYS A 23 -20.07 26.33 -6.73
N GLY A 24 -21.11 26.98 -6.18
CA GLY A 24 -22.20 27.60 -6.91
C GLY A 24 -22.12 29.12 -6.99
N SER A 25 -20.99 29.74 -6.62
CA SER A 25 -20.80 31.20 -6.66
C SER A 25 -19.97 31.64 -7.87
N PRO A 26 -20.32 32.75 -8.55
CA PRO A 26 -19.61 33.30 -9.71
C PRO A 26 -18.16 33.77 -9.44
N ASP A 27 -17.72 33.82 -8.20
CA ASP A 27 -16.43 34.37 -7.77
C ASP A 27 -15.38 33.31 -7.38
N CYS A 28 -15.53 32.06 -7.79
CA CYS A 28 -14.55 31.01 -7.54
C CYS A 28 -13.30 31.19 -8.43
N PRO A 29 -12.07 31.26 -7.90
CA PRO A 29 -10.85 31.55 -8.67
C PRO A 29 -10.49 30.54 -9.77
N TRP A 30 -11.15 29.39 -9.82
CA TRP A 30 -10.87 28.29 -10.75
C TRP A 30 -11.72 28.30 -12.02
N SER A 31 -12.56 29.32 -12.26
CA SER A 31 -13.43 29.42 -13.46
C SER A 31 -12.77 30.06 -14.68
N ARG A 32 -11.48 30.37 -14.66
CA ARG A 32 -10.75 30.92 -15.82
C ARG A 32 -9.67 29.97 -16.32
N ALA A 33 -10.05 28.96 -17.06
CA ALA A 33 -9.25 28.37 -18.14
C ALA A 33 -10.04 27.24 -18.78
N ILE A 34 -10.74 27.54 -19.87
CA ILE A 34 -10.92 26.74 -21.08
C ILE A 34 -11.96 27.49 -21.92
N GLU A 35 -11.52 28.51 -22.65
CA GLU A 35 -12.20 28.96 -23.86
C GLU A 35 -11.77 28.01 -24.99
N LEU A 36 -12.63 27.08 -25.34
CA LEU A 36 -12.52 26.32 -26.59
C LEU A 36 -13.15 27.15 -27.71
N ALA A 37 -12.36 27.44 -28.73
CA ALA A 37 -12.79 28.07 -29.96
C ALA A 37 -13.88 27.24 -30.67
N PRO A 38 -14.89 27.88 -31.31
CA PRO A 38 -15.97 27.16 -31.96
C PRO A 38 -15.55 26.55 -33.30
N ILE A 39 -15.86 25.27 -33.48
CA ILE A 39 -15.79 24.57 -34.77
C ILE A 39 -17.02 24.97 -35.59
N PRO A 40 -16.88 25.37 -36.87
CA PRO A 40 -18.02 25.79 -37.70
C PRO A 40 -18.91 24.60 -38.09
N ALA A 41 -20.22 24.77 -37.84
CA ALA A 41 -21.25 23.86 -38.29
C ALA A 41 -21.35 23.84 -39.82
N CYS A 42 -21.28 22.67 -40.42
CA CYS A 42 -21.61 22.45 -41.80
C CYS A 42 -23.09 22.06 -41.94
N ALA A 43 -23.83 22.87 -42.69
CA ALA A 43 -25.25 22.77 -42.86
C ALA A 43 -25.67 21.58 -43.72
N THR A 44 -26.72 20.92 -43.30
CA THR A 44 -27.52 19.95 -44.03
C THR A 44 -28.25 20.59 -45.21
N THR A 45 -28.09 20.06 -46.41
CA THR A 45 -29.13 20.11 -47.44
C THR A 45 -29.22 18.77 -48.13
N GLY A 46 -30.44 18.26 -48.18
CA GLY A 46 -30.77 16.98 -48.75
C GLY A 46 -30.77 16.95 -50.26
N CYS A 47 -30.68 15.76 -50.79
CA CYS A 47 -31.23 15.41 -52.12
C CYS A 47 -31.56 13.92 -52.16
N SER A 48 -32.86 13.70 -52.27
CA SER A 48 -33.47 12.45 -52.71
C SER A 48 -33.34 12.32 -54.21
N GLN A 49 -32.97 11.19 -54.76
CA GLN A 49 -33.56 10.71 -56.01
C GLN A 49 -33.27 9.23 -56.28
N GLU A 50 -34.36 8.57 -56.63
CA GLU A 50 -34.54 7.26 -57.21
C GLU A 50 -33.73 7.03 -58.50
N TYR A 51 -33.38 5.78 -58.77
CA TYR A 51 -33.48 5.15 -60.09
C TYR A 51 -33.44 3.63 -59.89
N ARG A 52 -34.59 2.97 -60.03
CA ARG A 52 -35.17 2.20 -61.17
C ARG A 52 -34.23 1.15 -61.76
N THR A 53 -34.67 -0.04 -61.48
CA THR A 53 -34.78 -1.29 -62.26
C THR A 53 -34.21 -1.32 -63.67
N CYS A 54 -33.43 -2.33 -64.01
CA CYS A 54 -33.45 -2.97 -65.31
C CYS A 54 -33.29 -4.50 -65.13
N GLY A 55 -34.34 -5.19 -65.38
CA GLY A 55 -34.34 -6.65 -65.49
C GLY A 55 -34.01 -7.06 -66.93
N LEU A 56 -33.37 -8.19 -67.07
CA LEU A 56 -33.55 -9.02 -68.28
C LEU A 56 -33.45 -10.51 -67.91
N ARG A 57 -34.57 -11.18 -68.29
CA ARG A 57 -34.74 -12.64 -68.34
C ARG A 57 -33.76 -13.23 -69.35
N TRP A 58 -33.33 -14.49 -69.14
CA TRP A 58 -33.48 -15.56 -70.08
C TRP A 58 -33.38 -16.93 -69.45
N GLN A 59 -34.18 -17.83 -70.00
CA GLN A 59 -34.65 -19.14 -69.54
C GLN A 59 -33.70 -20.29 -69.95
N ILE A 60 -33.75 -21.33 -69.14
CA ILE A 60 -33.83 -22.78 -69.48
C ILE A 60 -32.65 -23.43 -70.21
N MET A 61 -32.00 -24.40 -69.55
CA MET A 61 -31.95 -25.77 -70.10
C MET A 61 -31.65 -26.81 -69.01
N TRP A 62 -32.42 -27.86 -69.05
CA TRP A 62 -32.32 -29.08 -68.26
C TRP A 62 -31.15 -29.94 -68.75
N GLY A 63 -30.48 -30.65 -67.82
CA GLY A 63 -29.77 -31.85 -68.24
C GLY A 63 -28.62 -32.30 -67.30
N LEU A 64 -28.85 -33.46 -66.75
CA LEU A 64 -27.90 -34.46 -66.26
C LEU A 64 -27.39 -34.39 -64.83
N LEU A 65 -28.04 -35.23 -64.05
CA LEU A 65 -27.59 -35.83 -62.79
C LEU A 65 -26.23 -36.53 -63.00
N VAL A 66 -25.17 -36.00 -62.37
CA VAL A 66 -23.99 -36.79 -62.07
C VAL A 66 -23.72 -36.66 -60.61
N TRP A 67 -23.86 -37.75 -59.89
CA TRP A 67 -23.47 -37.91 -58.52
C TRP A 67 -21.97 -37.76 -58.41
N PHE A 68 -21.49 -36.56 -58.05
CA PHE A 68 -20.16 -36.38 -57.50
C PHE A 68 -20.33 -36.38 -55.97
N ILE A 69 -20.00 -37.49 -55.37
CA ILE A 69 -19.73 -37.57 -53.91
C ILE A 69 -18.42 -36.78 -53.71
N CYS A 70 -18.52 -35.48 -53.45
CA CYS A 70 -17.43 -34.70 -52.91
C CYS A 70 -17.15 -35.22 -51.52
N PHE A 71 -16.18 -36.09 -51.37
CA PHE A 71 -15.45 -36.28 -50.14
C PHE A 71 -14.76 -34.92 -49.84
N PHE A 72 -15.48 -34.02 -49.16
CA PHE A 72 -14.80 -32.98 -48.40
C PHE A 72 -14.11 -33.71 -47.25
N PRO A 73 -12.75 -33.66 -47.15
CA PRO A 73 -12.11 -34.05 -45.95
C PRO A 73 -12.72 -33.13 -44.87
N ARG A 74 -13.50 -33.68 -43.93
CA ARG A 74 -13.81 -33.02 -42.68
C ARG A 74 -12.43 -32.55 -42.17
N PRO A 75 -12.26 -31.26 -41.85
CA PRO A 75 -11.08 -30.88 -41.13
C PRO A 75 -11.07 -31.78 -39.89
N LEU A 76 -10.13 -32.69 -39.81
CA LEU A 76 -9.75 -33.31 -38.56
C LEU A 76 -9.54 -32.11 -37.64
N HIS A 77 -10.51 -31.85 -36.78
CA HIS A 77 -10.26 -31.09 -35.59
C HIS A 77 -9.11 -31.88 -34.93
N ALA A 78 -7.88 -31.44 -35.16
CA ALA A 78 -6.79 -31.84 -34.30
C ALA A 78 -7.35 -31.68 -32.90
N ALA A 79 -7.52 -32.78 -32.16
CA ALA A 79 -7.92 -32.73 -30.78
C ALA A 79 -6.96 -31.74 -30.15
N GLN A 80 -7.49 -30.55 -29.88
CA GLN A 80 -6.76 -29.50 -29.21
C GLN A 80 -6.30 -30.17 -27.92
N GLN A 81 -5.01 -30.45 -27.84
CA GLN A 81 -4.46 -31.13 -26.69
C GLN A 81 -4.78 -30.20 -25.52
N ASN A 82 -5.73 -30.64 -24.65
CA ASN A 82 -6.15 -29.94 -23.43
C ASN A 82 -5.03 -29.92 -22.39
N ASN A 83 -3.81 -29.66 -22.84
CA ASN A 83 -2.63 -29.61 -22.02
C ASN A 83 -2.55 -28.25 -21.34
N PRO A 84 -2.35 -28.18 -20.02
CA PRO A 84 -2.15 -26.92 -19.35
C PRO A 84 -0.85 -26.28 -19.84
N ALA A 85 -0.87 -24.95 -19.97
CA ALA A 85 0.30 -24.12 -20.17
C ALA A 85 0.79 -23.57 -18.82
N ALA A 86 2.10 -23.46 -18.67
CA ALA A 86 2.73 -22.83 -17.51
C ALA A 86 3.91 -21.97 -17.99
N TRP A 87 4.07 -20.79 -17.42
CA TRP A 87 5.16 -19.88 -17.76
C TRP A 87 5.52 -18.96 -16.60
N PHE A 88 6.74 -18.45 -16.58
CA PHE A 88 7.17 -17.47 -15.62
C PHE A 88 6.76 -16.06 -16.01
N VAL A 89 6.50 -15.22 -15.01
CA VAL A 89 6.23 -13.79 -15.15
C VAL A 89 7.01 -13.03 -14.07
N ASP A 90 7.56 -11.88 -14.42
CA ASP A 90 8.23 -11.00 -13.45
C ASP A 90 7.24 -10.56 -12.36
N SER A 91 7.72 -10.45 -11.12
CA SER A 91 6.90 -10.04 -9.96
C SER A 91 6.32 -8.64 -10.10
N LEU A 92 6.91 -7.77 -10.91
CA LEU A 92 6.42 -6.41 -11.15
C LEU A 92 5.34 -6.32 -12.23
N VAL A 93 5.00 -7.43 -12.90
CA VAL A 93 3.97 -7.50 -13.94
C VAL A 93 2.72 -8.16 -13.39
N LYS A 94 1.56 -7.51 -13.50
CA LYS A 94 0.29 -8.10 -13.06
C LYS A 94 -0.21 -9.15 -14.04
N VAL A 95 -0.55 -10.33 -13.53
CA VAL A 95 -1.17 -11.42 -14.28
C VAL A 95 -2.65 -11.46 -13.97
N PHE A 96 -3.48 -11.29 -14.98
CA PHE A 96 -4.94 -11.28 -14.85
C PHE A 96 -5.56 -12.64 -15.16
N PRO A 97 -6.79 -12.92 -14.69
CA PRO A 97 -7.46 -14.18 -14.99
C PRO A 97 -7.70 -14.45 -16.48
N ASP A 98 -7.68 -13.42 -17.31
CA ASP A 98 -7.81 -13.47 -18.77
C ASP A 98 -6.48 -13.40 -19.53
N SER A 99 -5.35 -13.28 -18.84
CA SER A 99 -4.01 -13.30 -19.44
C SER A 99 -3.80 -14.57 -20.27
N LEU A 100 -3.26 -14.41 -21.48
CA LEU A 100 -2.98 -15.52 -22.38
C LEU A 100 -1.62 -16.14 -22.11
N ALA A 101 -1.50 -17.42 -22.43
CA ALA A 101 -0.25 -18.15 -22.24
C ALA A 101 0.85 -17.63 -23.17
N VAL A 102 2.04 -17.44 -22.59
CA VAL A 102 3.27 -17.10 -23.32
C VAL A 102 4.14 -18.37 -23.39
N THR A 103 4.34 -18.91 -24.58
CA THR A 103 4.96 -20.23 -24.79
C THR A 103 6.48 -20.27 -24.60
N SER A 104 7.15 -19.11 -24.44
CA SER A 104 8.63 -19.02 -24.42
C SER A 104 9.28 -18.89 -23.04
N ASN A 105 8.52 -18.70 -21.95
CA ASN A 105 9.06 -18.37 -20.63
C ASN A 105 9.09 -19.57 -19.68
N SER A 106 9.80 -20.64 -20.05
CA SER A 106 10.02 -21.82 -19.18
C SER A 106 11.25 -21.68 -18.27
N GLU A 107 12.03 -20.62 -18.45
CA GLU A 107 13.21 -20.31 -17.65
C GLU A 107 13.16 -18.88 -17.12
N MET A 108 13.64 -18.66 -15.88
CA MET A 108 13.72 -17.34 -15.27
C MET A 108 14.99 -17.15 -14.48
N ALA A 109 15.62 -15.99 -14.66
CA ALA A 109 16.75 -15.53 -13.87
C ALA A 109 16.27 -14.47 -12.88
N LEU A 110 16.70 -14.61 -11.64
CA LEU A 110 16.47 -13.64 -10.56
C LEU A 110 17.81 -13.24 -9.98
N GLU A 111 17.85 -12.09 -9.36
CA GLU A 111 18.98 -11.54 -8.64
C GLU A 111 18.61 -11.25 -7.19
N SER A 112 19.55 -11.41 -6.27
CA SER A 112 19.28 -11.20 -4.85
C SER A 112 20.54 -10.74 -4.11
N ALA A 113 20.35 -9.79 -3.19
CA ALA A 113 21.31 -9.54 -2.12
C ALA A 113 21.17 -10.60 -1.03
N ARG A 114 22.20 -10.77 -0.21
CA ARG A 114 22.12 -11.51 1.06
C ARG A 114 21.26 -10.72 2.05
N ASN A 115 20.58 -11.41 2.96
CA ASN A 115 19.58 -10.85 3.88
C ASN A 115 18.44 -10.12 3.15
N GLY A 116 18.16 -10.51 1.89
CA GLY A 116 17.18 -9.87 1.03
C GLY A 116 16.18 -10.86 0.44
N HIS A 117 15.14 -10.30 -0.19
CA HIS A 117 14.09 -11.03 -0.88
C HIS A 117 14.12 -10.75 -2.38
N THR A 118 13.68 -11.72 -3.16
CA THR A 118 13.35 -11.55 -4.57
C THR A 118 12.17 -12.44 -4.91
N SER A 119 11.32 -12.00 -5.82
CA SER A 119 10.07 -12.69 -6.11
C SER A 119 9.86 -12.93 -7.60
N LEU A 120 9.10 -13.98 -7.92
CA LEU A 120 8.66 -14.32 -9.27
C LEU A 120 7.24 -14.86 -9.25
N GLN A 121 6.61 -14.87 -10.42
CA GLN A 121 5.29 -15.47 -10.60
C GLN A 121 5.34 -16.66 -11.54
N VAL A 122 4.44 -17.63 -11.32
CA VAL A 122 4.17 -18.75 -12.22
C VAL A 122 2.71 -18.67 -12.62
N ALA A 123 2.46 -18.42 -13.90
CA ALA A 123 1.12 -18.40 -14.45
C ALA A 123 0.77 -19.78 -15.03
N LEU A 124 -0.46 -20.22 -14.78
CA LEU A 124 -1.01 -21.53 -15.15
C LEU A 124 -2.34 -21.33 -15.89
N ARG A 125 -2.49 -21.91 -17.06
CA ARG A 125 -3.73 -21.80 -17.86
C ARG A 125 -4.06 -23.11 -18.54
N SER A 126 -5.35 -23.43 -18.59
CA SER A 126 -5.88 -24.56 -19.36
C SER A 126 -7.17 -24.16 -20.08
N GLU A 127 -7.39 -24.73 -21.26
CA GLU A 127 -8.66 -24.54 -21.97
C GLU A 127 -9.78 -25.47 -21.46
N SER A 128 -9.47 -26.33 -20.47
CA SER A 128 -10.45 -27.19 -19.81
C SER A 128 -10.26 -27.13 -18.30
N HIS A 129 -11.33 -27.37 -17.55
CA HIS A 129 -11.26 -27.53 -16.11
C HIS A 129 -10.36 -28.71 -15.74
N GLN A 130 -9.39 -28.49 -14.86
CA GLN A 130 -8.52 -29.55 -14.35
C GLN A 130 -7.89 -29.19 -13.01
N VAL A 131 -7.49 -30.23 -12.27
CA VAL A 131 -6.79 -30.07 -11.00
C VAL A 131 -5.32 -30.42 -11.21
N LEU A 132 -4.43 -29.50 -10.83
CA LEU A 132 -2.97 -29.66 -10.91
C LEU A 132 -2.38 -29.87 -9.52
N GLN A 133 -1.29 -30.60 -9.45
CA GLN A 133 -0.42 -30.61 -8.27
C GLN A 133 0.83 -29.80 -8.58
N VAL A 134 1.16 -28.85 -7.72
CA VAL A 134 2.36 -28.02 -7.87
C VAL A 134 3.32 -28.31 -6.75
N ARG A 135 4.59 -28.47 -7.13
CA ARG A 135 5.70 -28.67 -6.22
C ARG A 135 6.82 -27.70 -6.54
N VAL A 136 7.14 -26.84 -5.60
CA VAL A 136 8.29 -25.95 -5.69
C VAL A 136 9.51 -26.63 -5.08
N ILE A 137 10.57 -26.75 -5.86
CA ILE A 137 11.88 -27.23 -5.41
C ILE A 137 12.75 -25.99 -5.21
N PRO A 138 13.10 -25.67 -3.95
CA PRO A 138 13.84 -24.46 -3.62
C PRO A 138 15.20 -24.39 -4.34
N PRO A 139 15.67 -23.17 -4.68
CA PRO A 139 16.97 -22.99 -5.32
C PRO A 139 18.13 -23.51 -4.48
N ARG A 140 19.10 -24.20 -5.12
CA ARG A 140 20.24 -24.83 -4.47
C ARG A 140 21.55 -24.56 -5.19
N LEU A 141 22.62 -24.45 -4.39
CA LEU A 141 24.02 -24.49 -4.82
C LEU A 141 24.79 -25.48 -3.94
N GLY A 142 25.08 -26.66 -4.45
CA GLY A 142 25.61 -27.75 -3.66
C GLY A 142 24.64 -28.18 -2.54
N LYS A 143 25.07 -28.06 -1.28
CA LYS A 143 24.24 -28.38 -0.10
C LYS A 143 23.41 -27.17 0.41
N ALA A 144 23.76 -25.96 -0.01
CA ALA A 144 23.07 -24.74 0.39
C ALA A 144 21.74 -24.61 -0.36
N THR A 145 20.71 -24.19 0.36
CA THR A 145 19.34 -24.05 -0.18
C THR A 145 18.77 -22.72 0.28
N LEU A 146 18.16 -21.96 -0.65
CA LEU A 146 17.42 -20.74 -0.33
C LEU A 146 16.04 -21.11 0.21
N LYS A 147 15.44 -20.21 1.03
CA LYS A 147 14.08 -20.39 1.52
C LYS A 147 13.09 -19.86 0.46
N VAL A 148 12.04 -20.62 0.20
CA VAL A 148 10.97 -20.19 -0.70
C VAL A 148 9.64 -20.27 0.04
N GLN A 149 8.89 -19.17 0.00
CA GLN A 149 7.50 -19.14 0.41
C GLN A 149 6.65 -19.02 -0.84
N ALA A 150 5.65 -19.88 -0.95
CA ALA A 150 4.81 -19.96 -2.13
C ALA A 150 3.35 -19.65 -1.79
N TYR A 151 2.71 -18.87 -2.66
CA TYR A 151 1.32 -18.45 -2.51
C TYR A 151 0.52 -18.65 -3.79
N ARG A 152 -0.77 -18.75 -3.67
CA ARG A 152 -1.72 -18.54 -4.77
C ARG A 152 -2.14 -17.06 -4.77
N VAL A 153 -2.05 -16.43 -5.93
CA VAL A 153 -2.52 -15.05 -6.09
C VAL A 153 -4.04 -15.05 -6.21
N GLY A 154 -4.69 -14.35 -5.31
CA GLY A 154 -6.13 -14.10 -5.38
C GLY A 154 -6.46 -12.85 -6.17
N SER A 155 -7.74 -12.62 -6.39
CA SER A 155 -8.22 -11.41 -7.05
C SER A 155 -9.24 -10.68 -6.19
N VAL A 156 -9.23 -9.35 -6.29
CA VAL A 156 -10.22 -8.44 -5.71
C VAL A 156 -10.94 -7.70 -6.83
N LYS A 157 -12.09 -7.12 -6.52
CA LYS A 157 -12.88 -6.40 -7.51
C LYS A 157 -12.60 -4.91 -7.46
N VAL A 158 -12.04 -4.37 -8.54
CA VAL A 158 -11.95 -2.92 -8.80
C VAL A 158 -13.20 -2.50 -9.54
N ASN A 159 -14.03 -1.65 -8.94
CA ASN A 159 -15.33 -1.23 -9.46
C ASN A 159 -15.25 0.04 -10.30
N SER A 160 -14.25 0.89 -10.05
CA SER A 160 -14.03 2.13 -10.80
C SER A 160 -12.57 2.54 -10.71
N HIS A 161 -12.08 3.23 -11.74
CA HIS A 161 -10.88 4.04 -11.64
C HIS A 161 -11.22 5.42 -11.09
N PRO A 162 -10.32 6.09 -10.36
CA PRO A 162 -10.55 7.47 -9.97
C PRO A 162 -10.81 8.35 -11.20
N ALA A 163 -11.81 9.23 -11.15
CA ALA A 163 -12.31 9.96 -12.31
C ALA A 163 -11.25 10.85 -13.01
N ASP A 164 -10.27 11.30 -12.28
CA ASP A 164 -9.16 12.15 -12.72
C ASP A 164 -7.85 11.36 -13.00
N THR A 165 -7.88 10.03 -12.91
CA THR A 165 -6.71 9.20 -13.23
C THR A 165 -6.60 9.00 -14.74
N PRO A 166 -5.48 9.41 -15.36
CA PRO A 166 -5.22 9.11 -16.76
C PRO A 166 -5.18 7.60 -17.00
N LEU A 167 -5.88 7.13 -18.03
CA LEU A 167 -6.00 5.70 -18.32
C LEU A 167 -4.70 5.04 -18.84
N ASP A 168 -3.66 5.83 -19.14
CA ASP A 168 -2.31 5.37 -19.44
C ASP A 168 -1.46 5.15 -18.18
N GLU A 169 -1.97 5.54 -17.01
CA GLU A 169 -1.32 5.32 -15.72
C GLU A 169 -1.85 4.07 -14.98
N VAL A 170 -2.90 3.44 -15.48
CA VAL A 170 -3.42 2.17 -14.95
C VAL A 170 -2.93 0.97 -15.77
N VAL A 171 -2.84 -0.21 -15.15
CA VAL A 171 -2.34 -1.42 -15.83
C VAL A 171 -3.32 -1.96 -16.89
N ARG A 172 -4.61 -1.61 -16.78
CA ARG A 172 -5.65 -1.89 -17.77
C ARG A 172 -6.83 -0.93 -17.58
N ARG A 173 -7.55 -0.66 -18.67
CA ARG A 173 -8.68 0.27 -18.66
C ARG A 173 -9.98 -0.35 -18.14
N GLU A 174 -10.11 -1.66 -18.25
CA GLU A 174 -11.28 -2.40 -17.83
C GLU A 174 -11.29 -2.57 -16.31
N VAL A 175 -12.40 -2.25 -15.68
CA VAL A 175 -12.69 -2.60 -14.29
C VAL A 175 -12.97 -4.09 -14.17
N GLY A 176 -12.89 -4.65 -12.96
CA GLY A 176 -13.14 -6.07 -12.75
C GLY A 176 -12.19 -6.73 -11.76
N SER A 177 -11.78 -7.96 -12.03
CA SER A 177 -10.90 -8.73 -11.15
C SER A 177 -9.44 -8.34 -11.32
N TYR A 178 -8.81 -7.88 -10.25
CA TYR A 178 -7.40 -7.49 -10.19
C TYR A 178 -6.64 -8.36 -9.20
N PRO A 179 -5.43 -8.84 -9.53
CA PRO A 179 -4.62 -9.63 -8.61
C PRO A 179 -4.08 -8.75 -7.47
N ASP A 180 -4.22 -9.21 -6.21
CA ASP A 180 -3.59 -8.53 -5.08
C ASP A 180 -3.39 -9.43 -3.85
N PRO A 181 -4.40 -10.11 -3.23
CA PRO A 181 -4.18 -10.94 -2.04
C PRO A 181 -3.36 -12.20 -2.35
N LEU A 182 -2.51 -12.59 -1.40
CA LEU A 182 -1.68 -13.77 -1.46
C LEU A 182 -2.15 -14.81 -0.43
N PHE A 183 -2.73 -15.89 -0.90
CA PHE A 183 -3.17 -17.01 -0.07
C PHE A 183 -2.08 -18.09 0.02
N PRO A 184 -1.90 -18.76 1.15
CA PRO A 184 -0.97 -19.90 1.24
C PRO A 184 -1.21 -20.89 0.10
N LEU A 185 -0.14 -21.40 -0.50
CA LEU A 185 -0.25 -22.34 -1.60
C LEU A 185 -0.75 -23.69 -1.11
N GLU A 186 -1.89 -24.12 -1.63
CA GLU A 186 -2.42 -25.45 -1.43
C GLU A 186 -1.74 -26.48 -2.35
N LYS A 187 -1.76 -27.75 -1.95
CA LYS A 187 -1.17 -28.84 -2.73
C LYS A 187 -1.82 -29.00 -4.11
N ASN A 188 -3.12 -28.79 -4.18
CA ASN A 188 -3.91 -28.92 -5.39
C ASN A 188 -4.38 -27.54 -5.84
N ILE A 189 -4.24 -27.25 -7.12
CA ILE A 189 -4.72 -26.01 -7.75
C ILE A 189 -5.77 -26.37 -8.77
N THR A 190 -6.93 -25.79 -8.65
CA THR A 190 -8.01 -25.94 -9.63
C THR A 190 -7.85 -24.86 -10.70
N LEU A 191 -7.74 -25.28 -11.96
CA LEU A 191 -7.81 -24.40 -13.11
C LEU A 191 -9.23 -24.45 -13.68
N GLU A 192 -9.87 -23.31 -13.76
CA GLU A 192 -11.09 -23.14 -14.54
C GLU A 192 -10.76 -23.00 -16.02
N ALA A 193 -11.66 -23.49 -16.87
CA ALA A 193 -11.46 -23.44 -18.32
C ALA A 193 -11.23 -22.00 -18.82
N SER A 194 -10.18 -21.81 -19.60
CA SER A 194 -9.79 -20.53 -20.20
C SER A 194 -9.51 -19.41 -19.19
N ARG A 195 -9.20 -19.75 -17.92
CA ARG A 195 -8.74 -18.82 -16.90
C ARG A 195 -7.30 -19.09 -16.50
N THR A 196 -6.58 -18.02 -16.21
CA THR A 196 -5.20 -18.09 -15.72
C THR A 196 -5.20 -17.97 -14.20
N GLU A 197 -4.63 -18.94 -13.53
CA GLU A 197 -4.27 -18.91 -12.12
C GLU A 197 -2.79 -18.55 -11.99
N THR A 198 -2.45 -17.86 -10.90
CA THR A 198 -1.09 -17.36 -10.69
C THR A 198 -0.58 -17.78 -9.32
N LEU A 199 0.67 -18.21 -9.30
CA LEU A 199 1.42 -18.45 -8.08
C LEU A 199 2.44 -17.35 -7.89
N TRP A 200 2.68 -16.97 -6.66
CA TRP A 200 3.74 -16.07 -6.24
C TRP A 200 4.77 -16.86 -5.44
N LEU A 201 6.03 -16.74 -5.83
CA LEU A 201 7.14 -17.34 -5.11
C LEU A 201 8.03 -16.23 -4.57
N SER A 202 8.12 -16.14 -3.26
CA SER A 202 9.01 -15.23 -2.55
C SER A 202 10.24 -16.00 -2.08
N VAL A 203 11.42 -15.59 -2.53
CA VAL A 203 12.70 -16.25 -2.23
C VAL A 203 13.47 -15.37 -1.26
N PHE A 204 13.80 -15.92 -0.09
CA PHE A 204 14.66 -15.28 0.89
C PHE A 204 16.07 -15.84 0.85
N THR A 205 17.04 -14.94 0.77
CA THR A 205 18.48 -15.22 0.81
C THR A 205 19.03 -14.80 2.16
N SER A 206 19.40 -15.74 3.02
CA SER A 206 19.96 -15.41 4.34
C SER A 206 21.32 -14.71 4.24
N GLU A 207 21.70 -13.96 5.27
CA GLU A 207 22.96 -13.22 5.36
C GLU A 207 24.18 -14.12 5.13
N ASP A 208 24.14 -15.35 5.66
CA ASP A 208 25.24 -16.32 5.55
C ASP A 208 25.29 -17.04 4.20
N THR A 209 24.41 -16.71 3.27
CA THR A 209 24.33 -17.34 1.97
C THR A 209 25.58 -17.00 1.15
N ARG A 210 26.27 -18.03 0.65
CA ARG A 210 27.43 -17.83 -0.23
C ARG A 210 26.98 -17.25 -1.58
N PRO A 211 27.64 -16.20 -2.11
CA PRO A 211 27.39 -15.72 -3.46
C PRO A 211 27.53 -16.80 -4.53
N GLY A 212 26.67 -16.75 -5.56
CA GLY A 212 26.67 -17.71 -6.65
C GLY A 212 25.28 -17.99 -7.21
N ILE A 213 25.19 -18.91 -8.17
CA ILE A 213 23.95 -19.24 -8.88
C ILE A 213 23.27 -20.45 -8.25
N TYR A 214 22.10 -20.21 -7.64
CA TYR A 214 21.24 -21.21 -7.03
C TYR A 214 20.13 -21.62 -8.01
N ARG A 215 19.96 -22.91 -8.27
CA ARG A 215 18.99 -23.43 -9.26
C ARG A 215 17.77 -24.03 -8.57
N GLY A 216 16.59 -23.58 -8.96
CA GLY A 216 15.28 -24.03 -8.50
C GLY A 216 14.43 -24.59 -9.63
N LEU A 217 13.34 -25.27 -9.26
CA LEU A 217 12.44 -25.89 -10.22
C LEU A 217 11.00 -25.80 -9.71
N VAL A 218 10.05 -25.56 -10.60
CA VAL A 218 8.62 -25.75 -10.36
C VAL A 218 8.15 -26.92 -11.17
N GLU A 219 7.66 -27.96 -10.49
CA GLU A 219 7.07 -29.15 -11.11
C GLU A 219 5.56 -29.06 -11.02
N ILE A 220 4.88 -29.25 -12.14
CA ILE A 220 3.42 -29.20 -12.26
C ILE A 220 2.97 -30.53 -12.82
N ASP A 221 2.18 -31.28 -12.03
CA ASP A 221 1.62 -32.57 -12.42
C ASP A 221 0.14 -32.39 -12.77
N ALA A 222 -0.17 -32.56 -14.04
CA ALA A 222 -1.51 -32.57 -14.61
C ALA A 222 -2.02 -33.99 -14.91
N GLY A 223 -1.55 -34.98 -14.16
CA GLY A 223 -1.89 -36.38 -14.33
C GLY A 223 -1.16 -37.02 -15.53
N LYS A 224 -1.64 -36.81 -16.74
CA LYS A 224 -1.01 -37.36 -17.95
C LYS A 224 0.21 -36.57 -18.42
N GLN A 225 0.31 -35.30 -18.04
CA GLN A 225 1.38 -34.40 -18.44
C GLN A 225 2.10 -33.86 -17.20
N LYS A 226 3.42 -33.76 -17.29
CA LYS A 226 4.27 -33.12 -16.28
C LYS A 226 5.01 -31.96 -16.94
N LEU A 227 4.83 -30.77 -16.39
CA LEU A 227 5.54 -29.57 -16.81
C LEU A 227 6.65 -29.27 -15.80
N LYS A 228 7.75 -28.72 -16.31
CA LYS A 228 8.89 -28.30 -15.50
C LYS A 228 9.31 -26.92 -15.94
N LEU A 229 9.37 -25.99 -14.99
CA LEU A 229 9.85 -24.65 -15.19
C LEU A 229 11.10 -24.46 -14.34
N SER A 230 12.24 -24.12 -14.96
CA SER A 230 13.50 -23.93 -14.24
C SER A 230 13.75 -22.46 -13.96
N PHE A 231 14.21 -22.13 -12.76
CA PHE A 231 14.64 -20.78 -12.42
C PHE A 231 15.97 -20.83 -11.67
N HIS A 232 16.66 -19.70 -11.70
CA HIS A 232 17.85 -19.57 -10.86
C HIS A 232 17.87 -18.21 -10.19
N VAL A 233 18.56 -18.15 -9.05
CA VAL A 233 18.81 -16.92 -8.31
C VAL A 233 20.31 -16.71 -8.27
N GLU A 234 20.79 -15.64 -8.87
CA GLU A 234 22.16 -15.16 -8.70
C GLU A 234 22.22 -14.36 -7.39
N VAL A 235 22.90 -14.93 -6.39
CA VAL A 235 23.14 -14.25 -5.11
C VAL A 235 24.43 -13.46 -5.21
N PHE A 236 24.33 -12.14 -5.02
CA PHE A 236 25.46 -11.22 -5.05
C PHE A 236 26.20 -11.19 -3.70
N GLY A 237 27.37 -10.55 -3.68
CA GLY A 237 28.10 -10.24 -2.45
C GLY A 237 27.43 -9.17 -1.60
N ALA A 238 26.57 -8.34 -2.20
CA ALA A 238 25.77 -7.33 -1.53
C ALA A 238 24.93 -7.91 -0.39
N THR A 239 24.84 -7.20 0.73
CA THR A 239 24.04 -7.60 1.90
C THR A 239 23.13 -6.46 2.33
N VAL A 240 21.83 -6.73 2.41
CA VAL A 240 20.88 -5.79 3.02
C VAL A 240 21.22 -5.64 4.50
N PRO A 241 21.45 -4.42 5.01
CA PRO A 241 21.72 -4.19 6.42
C PRO A 241 20.62 -4.75 7.34
N LYS A 242 21.02 -5.30 8.50
CA LYS A 242 20.05 -5.76 9.51
C LYS A 242 19.30 -4.59 10.14
N GLU A 243 20.03 -3.52 10.41
CA GLU A 243 19.46 -2.31 10.96
C GLU A 243 18.84 -1.49 9.83
N GLN A 244 17.52 -1.47 9.80
CA GLN A 244 16.76 -0.66 8.86
C GLN A 244 16.85 0.81 9.23
N LYS A 245 17.14 1.69 8.28
CA LYS A 245 17.21 3.14 8.48
C LYS A 245 15.91 3.84 8.14
N LEU A 246 15.20 3.32 7.14
CA LEU A 246 13.92 3.88 6.73
C LEU A 246 12.85 3.63 7.80
N TRP A 247 12.17 4.68 8.24
CA TRP A 247 10.97 4.57 9.05
C TRP A 247 9.78 4.23 8.16
N VAL A 248 9.03 3.21 8.52
CA VAL A 248 7.87 2.74 7.72
C VAL A 248 6.69 2.55 8.64
N THR A 249 5.64 3.32 8.38
CA THR A 249 4.37 3.20 9.09
C THR A 249 3.20 3.09 8.11
N ASN A 250 2.41 2.03 8.26
CA ASN A 250 1.05 1.93 7.75
C ASN A 250 0.16 1.86 8.98
N TRP A 251 -0.71 2.85 9.16
CA TRP A 251 -1.58 2.85 10.32
C TRP A 251 -2.53 1.67 10.27
N LEU A 252 -2.66 1.00 11.41
CA LEU A 252 -3.50 -0.18 11.58
C LEU A 252 -4.70 0.17 12.45
N TRP A 253 -5.88 -0.19 11.98
CA TRP A 253 -7.17 0.08 12.59
C TRP A 253 -7.60 -1.15 13.38
N PHE A 254 -7.72 -1.00 14.70
CA PHE A 254 -7.94 -2.12 15.60
C PHE A 254 -9.15 -1.90 16.54
N GLU A 255 -10.09 -1.04 16.16
CA GLU A 255 -11.35 -0.90 16.88
C GLU A 255 -12.05 -2.26 16.96
N ARG A 256 -12.48 -2.63 18.17
CA ARG A 256 -13.02 -3.97 18.42
C ARG A 256 -14.23 -4.29 17.55
N GLU A 257 -15.10 -3.32 17.30
CA GLU A 257 -16.27 -3.44 16.45
C GLU A 257 -15.88 -3.71 14.99
N LEU A 258 -14.89 -3.00 14.47
CA LEU A 258 -14.34 -3.21 13.13
C LEU A 258 -13.70 -4.59 13.04
N MET A 259 -12.83 -4.92 13.98
CA MET A 259 -12.18 -6.24 14.01
C MET A 259 -13.17 -7.39 14.15
N ALA A 260 -14.25 -7.24 14.95
CA ALA A 260 -15.25 -8.28 15.12
C ALA A 260 -16.10 -8.58 13.86
N LYS A 261 -16.14 -7.68 12.89
CA LYS A 261 -16.76 -7.94 11.58
C LYS A 261 -15.95 -8.97 10.79
N HIS A 262 -14.63 -8.86 10.82
CA HIS A 262 -13.71 -9.69 10.03
C HIS A 262 -13.20 -10.92 10.79
N TYR A 263 -13.22 -10.87 12.12
CA TYR A 263 -12.83 -11.96 13.02
C TYR A 263 -14.03 -12.33 13.92
N PRO A 264 -15.03 -13.07 13.40
CA PRO A 264 -16.27 -13.34 14.12
C PRO A 264 -16.06 -14.07 15.45
N GLN A 265 -14.95 -14.78 15.62
CA GLN A 265 -14.56 -15.48 16.86
C GLN A 265 -14.32 -14.52 18.04
N LEU A 266 -14.03 -13.24 17.78
CA LEU A 266 -13.84 -12.23 18.82
C LEU A 266 -15.11 -11.96 19.64
N LYS A 267 -16.28 -12.30 19.10
CA LYS A 267 -17.56 -12.21 19.83
C LYS A 267 -17.67 -13.21 20.98
N SER A 268 -17.09 -14.39 20.81
CA SER A 268 -17.11 -15.49 21.80
C SER A 268 -15.83 -15.59 22.64
N ASP A 269 -14.70 -15.12 22.11
CA ASP A 269 -13.38 -15.10 22.76
C ASP A 269 -12.74 -13.70 22.65
N PRO A 270 -13.10 -12.77 23.55
CA PRO A 270 -12.54 -11.41 23.53
C PRO A 270 -11.02 -11.34 23.76
N ASP A 271 -10.42 -12.34 24.40
CA ASP A 271 -8.97 -12.37 24.65
C ASP A 271 -8.18 -12.73 23.37
N ARG A 272 -8.83 -13.39 22.42
CA ARG A 272 -8.28 -13.67 21.09
C ARG A 272 -7.90 -12.40 20.32
N TYR A 273 -8.54 -11.28 20.62
CA TYR A 273 -8.23 -9.97 20.06
C TYR A 273 -6.72 -9.64 20.12
N TRP A 274 -6.10 -9.87 21.27
CA TRP A 274 -4.69 -9.56 21.45
C TRP A 274 -3.76 -10.48 20.65
N ARG A 275 -4.17 -11.74 20.41
CA ARG A 275 -3.43 -12.66 19.53
C ARG A 275 -3.51 -12.21 18.08
N VAL A 276 -4.67 -11.73 17.64
CA VAL A 276 -4.85 -11.17 16.30
C VAL A 276 -3.92 -9.97 16.10
N LEU A 277 -3.89 -9.03 17.06
CA LEU A 277 -2.98 -7.87 16.99
C LEU A 277 -1.51 -8.29 16.93
N GLU A 278 -1.09 -9.25 17.78
CA GLU A 278 0.29 -9.77 17.78
C GLU A 278 0.66 -10.39 16.44
N ASN A 279 -0.24 -11.19 15.85
CA ASN A 279 0.02 -11.85 14.58
C ASN A 279 0.07 -10.87 13.42
N ILE A 280 -0.82 -9.87 13.39
CA ILE A 280 -0.77 -8.77 12.40
C ILE A 280 0.54 -8.00 12.56
N GLY A 281 0.88 -7.59 13.77
CA GLY A 281 2.13 -6.88 14.05
C GLY A 281 3.37 -7.66 13.60
N ARG A 282 3.41 -8.97 13.87
CA ARG A 282 4.51 -9.84 13.42
C ARG A 282 4.58 -9.94 11.90
N THR A 283 3.43 -10.04 11.23
CA THR A 283 3.39 -10.02 9.77
C THR A 283 3.94 -8.71 9.25
N MET A 284 3.45 -7.57 9.73
CA MET A 284 3.89 -6.25 9.27
C MET A 284 5.38 -6.00 9.54
N ALA A 285 5.90 -6.44 10.69
CA ALA A 285 7.34 -6.37 11.01
C ALA A 285 8.20 -7.20 10.03
N ASN A 286 7.75 -8.39 9.64
CA ASN A 286 8.42 -9.22 8.61
C ASN A 286 8.44 -8.54 7.23
N TYR A 287 7.51 -7.62 6.99
CA TYR A 287 7.43 -6.77 5.80
C TYR A 287 7.99 -5.35 6.03
N LYS A 288 8.94 -5.22 6.98
CA LYS A 288 9.75 -4.02 7.22
C LYS A 288 9.00 -2.85 7.86
N GLN A 289 7.77 -3.01 8.34
CA GLN A 289 7.17 -1.99 9.17
C GLN A 289 7.83 -1.98 10.55
N ASN A 290 8.33 -0.80 10.98
CA ASN A 290 9.11 -0.64 12.20
C ASN A 290 8.62 0.50 13.09
N VAL A 291 7.49 1.10 12.74
CA VAL A 291 6.79 2.14 13.50
C VAL A 291 5.40 1.66 13.86
N VAL A 292 4.98 1.84 15.11
CA VAL A 292 3.64 1.50 15.58
C VAL A 292 2.86 2.74 15.96
N PHE A 293 1.70 2.94 15.33
CA PHE A 293 0.74 3.96 15.74
C PHE A 293 -0.03 3.50 16.98
N VAL A 294 -0.01 4.31 18.03
CA VAL A 294 -0.65 4.04 19.33
C VAL A 294 -1.63 5.16 19.67
N PRO A 295 -2.93 4.92 19.66
CA PRO A 295 -3.92 5.94 20.00
C PRO A 295 -3.94 6.20 21.51
N VAL A 296 -2.85 6.76 22.05
CA VAL A 296 -2.57 6.89 23.48
C VAL A 296 -3.72 7.54 24.25
N ARG A 297 -4.34 8.58 23.64
CA ARG A 297 -5.44 9.31 24.27
C ARG A 297 -6.72 8.45 24.40
N ALA A 298 -6.99 7.61 23.39
CA ALA A 298 -8.14 6.71 23.38
C ALA A 298 -7.96 5.51 24.34
N LEU A 299 -6.73 5.00 24.42
CA LEU A 299 -6.40 3.84 25.27
C LEU A 299 -6.25 4.18 26.75
N ALA A 300 -5.82 5.41 27.09
CA ALA A 300 -5.68 5.86 28.46
C ALA A 300 -7.06 6.01 29.15
N LYS A 301 -7.21 5.39 30.31
CA LYS A 301 -8.44 5.42 31.10
C LYS A 301 -8.34 6.46 32.21
N ALA A 302 -9.15 7.50 32.10
CA ALA A 302 -9.24 8.51 33.15
C ALA A 302 -10.02 7.98 34.37
N HIS A 303 -9.53 8.27 35.56
CA HIS A 303 -10.21 8.02 36.84
C HIS A 303 -9.99 9.18 37.79
N LEU A 304 -10.89 9.33 38.79
CA LEU A 304 -10.81 10.38 39.77
C LEU A 304 -10.04 9.85 41.02
N ALA A 305 -8.92 10.51 41.34
CA ALA A 305 -8.21 10.28 42.60
C ALA A 305 -7.89 11.63 43.26
N ASP A 306 -8.18 11.78 44.52
CA ASP A 306 -7.97 13.02 45.29
C ASP A 306 -8.51 14.29 44.59
N ARG A 307 -9.66 14.17 43.95
CA ARG A 307 -10.32 15.24 43.16
C ARG A 307 -9.53 15.70 41.92
N VAL A 308 -8.56 14.91 41.47
CA VAL A 308 -7.75 15.17 40.26
C VAL A 308 -7.96 14.04 39.25
N VAL A 309 -7.92 14.37 37.95
CA VAL A 309 -7.95 13.37 36.91
C VAL A 309 -6.62 12.64 36.86
N GLN A 310 -6.65 11.33 37.06
CA GLN A 310 -5.50 10.44 36.88
C GLN A 310 -5.74 9.52 35.68
N TYR A 311 -4.67 9.06 35.05
CA TYR A 311 -4.73 8.17 33.88
C TYR A 311 -4.09 6.82 34.14
N ASP A 312 -4.85 5.75 33.88
CA ASP A 312 -4.35 4.39 33.81
C ASP A 312 -3.92 4.10 32.36
N PHE A 313 -2.64 3.80 32.16
CA PHE A 313 -2.02 3.50 30.86
C PHE A 313 -1.89 1.99 30.59
N GLY A 314 -2.52 1.11 31.37
CA GLY A 314 -2.38 -0.34 31.22
C GLY A 314 -2.76 -0.89 29.84
N LEU A 315 -3.71 -0.25 29.11
CA LEU A 315 -4.00 -0.62 27.72
C LEU A 315 -2.95 -0.10 26.75
N VAL A 316 -2.36 1.07 26.99
CA VAL A 316 -1.23 1.62 26.22
C VAL A 316 -0.04 0.67 26.34
N ASP A 317 0.25 0.24 27.57
CA ASP A 317 1.33 -0.72 27.86
C ASP A 317 1.15 -2.00 27.06
N ARG A 318 -0.02 -2.62 27.19
CA ARG A 318 -0.31 -3.88 26.50
C ARG A 318 -0.20 -3.75 24.98
N TRP A 319 -0.64 -2.62 24.45
CA TRP A 319 -0.51 -2.32 23.02
C TRP A 319 0.95 -2.25 22.59
N ILE A 320 1.74 -1.40 23.24
CA ILE A 320 3.15 -1.23 22.91
C ILE A 320 3.92 -2.55 23.08
N GLU A 321 3.72 -3.27 24.17
CA GLU A 321 4.41 -4.53 24.48
C GLU A 321 4.14 -5.61 23.41
N ILE A 322 2.91 -5.70 22.90
CA ILE A 322 2.56 -6.65 21.82
C ILE A 322 3.32 -6.34 20.54
N PHE A 323 3.34 -5.08 20.11
CA PHE A 323 4.01 -4.69 18.89
C PHE A 323 5.54 -4.64 19.03
N ASP A 324 6.03 -4.38 20.23
CA ASP A 324 7.46 -4.49 20.56
C ASP A 324 7.94 -5.93 20.44
N LYS A 325 7.21 -6.87 21.04
CA LYS A 325 7.45 -8.30 20.93
C LYS A 325 7.36 -8.80 19.47
N ALA A 326 6.48 -8.22 18.69
CA ALA A 326 6.34 -8.50 17.26
C ALA A 326 7.50 -7.93 16.42
N GLY A 327 8.33 -7.02 16.96
CA GLY A 327 9.44 -6.36 16.26
C GLY A 327 9.03 -5.12 15.46
N MET A 328 7.81 -4.60 15.67
CA MET A 328 7.25 -3.47 14.91
C MET A 328 7.40 -2.12 15.62
N ALA A 329 7.67 -2.10 16.93
CA ALA A 329 7.66 -0.87 17.74
C ALA A 329 9.07 -0.25 17.93
N ARG A 330 9.88 -0.15 16.90
CA ARG A 330 11.17 0.53 16.99
C ARG A 330 11.00 2.04 17.24
N LEU A 331 9.96 2.65 16.63
CA LEU A 331 9.44 3.97 16.97
C LEU A 331 7.97 3.80 17.39
N ILE A 332 7.58 4.49 18.45
CA ILE A 332 6.20 4.56 18.95
C ILE A 332 5.62 5.88 18.51
N GLU A 333 4.65 5.83 17.62
CA GLU A 333 3.96 6.98 17.05
C GLU A 333 2.67 7.23 17.83
N GLY A 334 2.70 8.20 18.76
CA GLY A 334 1.54 8.57 19.55
C GLY A 334 0.47 9.22 18.68
N GLY A 335 -0.76 8.72 18.79
CA GLY A 335 -1.87 9.19 17.96
C GLY A 335 -2.22 10.66 18.23
N HIS A 336 -3.00 11.25 17.30
CA HIS A 336 -3.39 12.66 17.33
C HIS A 336 -4.01 13.08 18.68
N LEU A 337 -3.58 14.24 19.15
CA LEU A 337 -4.07 14.83 20.41
C LEU A 337 -5.37 15.60 20.24
N SER A 338 -5.65 16.04 19.02
CA SER A 338 -6.84 16.80 18.67
C SER A 338 -7.57 16.18 17.47
N GLY A 339 -8.80 16.58 17.27
CA GLY A 339 -9.63 16.22 16.13
C GLY A 339 -10.43 17.41 15.64
N ARG A 340 -11.36 17.20 14.71
CA ARG A 340 -12.26 18.21 14.17
C ARG A 340 -13.70 17.98 14.65
N LEU A 341 -14.39 19.05 15.03
CA LEU A 341 -15.77 18.98 15.50
C LEU A 341 -16.67 18.39 14.41
N GLY A 342 -17.31 17.25 14.72
CA GLY A 342 -18.14 16.54 13.76
C GLY A 342 -17.38 15.93 12.57
N GLY A 343 -16.04 15.94 12.56
CA GLY A 343 -15.19 15.29 11.55
C GLY A 343 -15.06 16.03 10.22
N GLY A 344 -15.64 17.23 10.06
CA GLY A 344 -15.52 18.00 8.81
C GLY A 344 -14.13 18.63 8.67
N TYR A 345 -13.55 18.62 7.44
CA TYR A 345 -12.19 19.09 7.18
C TYR A 345 -11.94 20.55 7.61
N ASP A 346 -12.90 21.44 7.39
CA ASP A 346 -12.81 22.85 7.77
C ASP A 346 -13.49 23.14 9.13
N SER A 347 -13.80 22.10 9.92
CA SER A 347 -14.45 22.27 11.22
C SER A 347 -13.46 22.67 12.30
N PRO A 348 -13.88 23.42 13.35
CA PRO A 348 -13.01 23.84 14.43
C PRO A 348 -12.32 22.66 15.15
N TYR A 349 -11.11 22.88 15.62
CA TYR A 349 -10.37 21.88 16.42
C TYR A 349 -11.04 21.63 17.76
N VAL A 350 -11.09 20.36 18.11
CA VAL A 350 -11.54 19.88 19.42
C VAL A 350 -10.48 19.00 20.08
N ILE A 351 -10.47 19.03 21.40
CA ILE A 351 -9.62 18.19 22.23
C ILE A 351 -10.52 17.25 23.03
N PRO A 352 -10.31 15.92 22.95
CA PRO A 352 -10.94 14.97 23.88
C PRO A 352 -10.53 15.33 25.32
N THR A 353 -11.45 15.83 26.13
CA THR A 353 -11.19 16.41 27.44
C THR A 353 -11.94 15.63 28.52
N ASP A 354 -11.23 15.20 29.55
CA ASP A 354 -11.79 14.51 30.70
C ASP A 354 -12.16 15.51 31.79
N LEU A 355 -13.47 15.75 31.95
CA LEU A 355 -14.04 16.73 32.88
C LEU A 355 -14.54 16.03 34.16
N ILE A 356 -14.39 16.72 35.30
CA ILE A 356 -15.02 16.29 36.54
C ILE A 356 -16.41 16.93 36.61
N GLU A 357 -17.44 16.11 36.42
CA GLU A 357 -18.85 16.54 36.50
C GLU A 357 -19.58 15.69 37.55
N ASN A 358 -20.22 16.33 38.51
CA ASN A 358 -20.98 15.66 39.57
C ASN A 358 -20.20 14.53 40.31
N GLY A 359 -18.90 14.74 40.50
CA GLY A 359 -18.04 13.77 41.19
C GLY A 359 -17.62 12.56 40.36
N SER A 360 -17.89 12.55 39.09
CA SER A 360 -17.46 11.53 38.10
C SER A 360 -16.73 12.17 36.92
N ILE A 361 -15.97 11.35 36.15
CA ILE A 361 -15.30 11.82 34.94
C ILE A 361 -16.20 11.59 33.73
N THR A 362 -16.33 12.62 32.92
CA THR A 362 -16.99 12.58 31.63
C THR A 362 -16.02 13.07 30.54
N ARG A 363 -15.76 12.25 29.50
CA ARG A 363 -14.95 12.66 28.34
C ARG A 363 -15.84 13.36 27.31
N LYS A 364 -15.44 14.57 26.88
CA LYS A 364 -16.14 15.37 25.87
C LYS A 364 -15.13 15.99 24.92
N ASP A 365 -15.53 16.14 23.67
CA ASP A 365 -14.80 16.94 22.69
C ASP A 365 -15.10 18.42 22.96
N ILE A 366 -14.09 19.16 23.37
CA ILE A 366 -14.19 20.58 23.70
C ILE A 366 -13.37 21.38 22.69
N LEU A 367 -13.87 22.56 22.30
CA LEU A 367 -13.13 23.45 21.41
C LEU A 367 -11.72 23.70 21.93
N ALA A 368 -10.77 23.69 21.03
CA ALA A 368 -9.34 23.77 21.34
C ALA A 368 -8.90 25.10 21.97
N ASP A 369 -9.71 26.16 21.85
CA ASP A 369 -9.50 27.47 22.48
C ASP A 369 -10.07 27.56 23.90
N ASP A 370 -10.83 26.56 24.35
CA ASP A 370 -11.34 26.51 25.74
C ASP A 370 -10.17 26.21 26.70
N PRO A 371 -9.94 27.04 27.73
CA PRO A 371 -8.85 26.83 28.69
C PRO A 371 -8.88 25.48 29.41
N ARG A 372 -10.06 24.88 29.56
CA ARG A 372 -10.20 23.55 30.19
C ARG A 372 -9.59 22.44 29.32
N ALA A 373 -9.69 22.57 28.00
CA ALA A 373 -9.08 21.63 27.06
C ALA A 373 -7.56 21.66 27.18
N GLU A 374 -6.94 22.83 27.18
CA GLU A 374 -5.50 22.95 27.37
C GLU A 374 -5.04 22.44 28.73
N GLN A 375 -5.72 22.81 29.81
CA GLN A 375 -5.36 22.35 31.16
C GLN A 375 -5.38 20.82 31.28
N ASN A 376 -6.42 20.18 30.74
CA ASN A 376 -6.53 18.72 30.74
C ASN A 376 -5.48 18.07 29.85
N LEU A 377 -5.18 18.66 28.66
CA LEU A 377 -4.14 18.17 27.76
C LEU A 377 -2.76 18.21 28.42
N ARG A 378 -2.39 19.34 29.05
CA ARG A 378 -1.11 19.48 29.78
C ARG A 378 -0.96 18.44 30.89
N GLU A 379 -2.02 18.22 31.66
CA GLU A 379 -1.99 17.21 32.72
C GLU A 379 -1.86 15.79 32.15
N PHE A 380 -2.58 15.48 31.07
CA PHE A 380 -2.43 14.20 30.37
C PHE A 380 -1.01 13.98 29.88
N LEU A 381 -0.42 14.95 29.18
CA LEU A 381 0.92 14.85 28.63
C LEU A 381 1.98 14.70 29.72
N ARG A 382 1.83 15.38 30.86
CA ARG A 382 2.73 15.27 32.00
C ARG A 382 2.71 13.86 32.60
N GLN A 383 1.52 13.29 32.77
CA GLN A 383 1.37 11.92 33.26
C GLN A 383 1.89 10.91 32.23
N LEU A 384 1.58 11.09 30.94
CA LEU A 384 2.10 10.27 29.86
C LEU A 384 3.64 10.28 29.80
N ARG A 385 4.27 11.46 29.90
CA ARG A 385 5.74 11.58 29.96
C ARG A 385 6.35 10.76 31.08
N ASN A 386 5.80 10.91 32.29
CA ASN A 386 6.30 10.18 33.45
C ASN A 386 6.19 8.67 33.26
N HIS A 387 5.06 8.22 32.71
CA HIS A 387 4.82 6.82 32.40
C HIS A 387 5.76 6.29 31.32
N LEU A 388 5.89 6.98 30.19
CA LEU A 388 6.83 6.61 29.12
C LEU A 388 8.28 6.56 29.60
N LYS A 389 8.66 7.49 30.49
CA LYS A 389 10.00 7.50 31.12
C LYS A 389 10.19 6.28 32.03
N GLU A 390 9.22 5.95 32.87
CA GLU A 390 9.25 4.78 33.73
C GLU A 390 9.40 3.48 32.95
N LYS A 391 8.68 3.36 31.82
CA LYS A 391 8.74 2.21 30.92
C LYS A 391 10.00 2.18 30.02
N GLY A 392 10.81 3.26 29.98
CA GLY A 392 11.97 3.38 29.11
C GLY A 392 11.62 3.59 27.64
N TRP A 393 10.41 4.04 27.33
CA TRP A 393 9.92 4.23 25.95
C TRP A 393 10.07 5.66 25.44
N LEU A 394 10.29 6.64 26.32
CA LEU A 394 10.30 8.07 25.97
C LEU A 394 11.30 8.40 24.85
N SER A 395 12.46 7.74 24.80
CA SER A 395 13.51 7.98 23.78
C SER A 395 13.17 7.47 22.38
N ARG A 396 12.14 6.66 22.25
CA ARG A 396 11.65 6.11 20.99
C ARG A 396 10.17 6.43 20.77
N TYR A 397 9.71 7.55 21.31
CA TYR A 397 8.35 8.03 21.19
C TYR A 397 8.33 9.33 20.39
N ALA A 398 7.37 9.46 19.48
CA ALA A 398 7.05 10.68 18.74
C ALA A 398 5.55 10.97 18.86
N GLN A 399 5.14 12.24 18.79
CA GLN A 399 3.76 12.63 19.06
C GLN A 399 3.11 13.34 17.89
N HIS A 400 1.98 12.81 17.41
CA HIS A 400 1.07 13.52 16.51
C HIS A 400 0.25 14.58 17.25
N ILE A 401 0.09 15.73 16.63
CA ILE A 401 -0.69 16.84 17.17
C ILE A 401 -2.09 16.82 16.55
N HIS A 402 -2.14 16.92 15.21
CA HIS A 402 -3.37 17.02 14.44
C HIS A 402 -3.17 16.51 13.02
N ASP A 403 -4.20 15.88 12.46
CA ASP A 403 -4.14 15.38 11.09
C ASP A 403 -4.32 16.50 10.08
N GLU A 404 -3.36 16.67 9.17
CA GLU A 404 -3.35 17.65 8.08
C GLU A 404 -3.79 19.06 8.50
N PRO A 405 -3.07 19.73 9.44
CA PRO A 405 -3.39 21.09 9.83
C PRO A 405 -3.23 22.05 8.65
N HIS A 406 -4.17 22.99 8.48
CA HIS A 406 -4.15 23.91 7.33
C HIS A 406 -4.80 25.27 7.62
N GLY A 407 -4.46 26.27 6.80
CA GLY A 407 -5.12 27.56 6.73
C GLY A 407 -5.27 28.28 8.06
N THR A 408 -6.51 28.61 8.43
CA THR A 408 -6.85 29.35 9.66
C THR A 408 -6.63 28.56 10.95
N GLU A 409 -6.41 27.26 10.86
CA GLU A 409 -6.14 26.38 12.01
C GLU A 409 -4.71 26.48 12.50
N MET A 410 -3.79 26.97 11.68
CA MET A 410 -2.35 26.98 11.96
C MET A 410 -1.94 27.69 13.26
N PRO A 411 -2.56 28.80 13.70
CA PRO A 411 -2.24 29.40 15.00
C PRO A 411 -2.54 28.46 16.19
N ILE A 412 -3.65 27.73 16.13
CA ILE A 412 -4.03 26.75 17.16
C ILE A 412 -3.08 25.56 17.11
N TYR A 413 -2.77 25.05 15.92
CA TYR A 413 -1.82 23.96 15.73
C TYR A 413 -0.45 24.28 16.35
N ARG A 414 0.14 25.43 16.04
CA ARG A 414 1.42 25.89 16.63
C ARG A 414 1.38 25.94 18.15
N ARG A 415 0.27 26.44 18.71
CA ARG A 415 0.10 26.45 20.16
C ARG A 415 0.18 25.04 20.76
N PHE A 416 -0.39 24.01 20.09
CA PHE A 416 -0.30 22.65 20.57
C PHE A 416 1.08 22.03 20.37
N VAL A 417 1.76 22.30 19.27
CA VAL A 417 3.16 21.93 19.10
C VAL A 417 3.99 22.47 20.25
N HIS A 418 3.77 23.73 20.64
CA HIS A 418 4.46 24.36 21.76
C HIS A 418 4.13 23.70 23.11
N ILE A 419 2.86 23.40 23.37
CA ILE A 419 2.42 22.66 24.56
C ILE A 419 3.11 21.29 24.64
N VAL A 420 3.18 20.56 23.53
CA VAL A 420 3.88 19.27 23.49
C VAL A 420 5.37 19.44 23.75
N SER A 421 6.02 20.44 23.20
CA SER A 421 7.45 20.70 23.42
C SER A 421 7.76 21.04 24.88
N GLU A 422 6.86 21.71 25.58
CA GLU A 422 6.97 22.02 27.00
C GLU A 422 6.73 20.79 27.89
N GLU A 423 5.69 20.03 27.64
CA GLU A 423 5.27 18.92 28.49
C GLU A 423 6.01 17.60 28.17
N LEU A 424 6.46 17.41 26.93
CA LEU A 424 7.26 16.27 26.44
C LEU A 424 8.61 16.72 25.89
N PRO A 425 9.49 17.37 26.68
CA PRO A 425 10.72 17.93 26.17
C PRO A 425 11.62 16.85 25.54
N GLY A 426 12.09 17.13 24.30
CA GLY A 426 12.94 16.23 23.52
C GLY A 426 12.19 15.13 22.76
N VAL A 427 10.86 15.03 22.90
CA VAL A 427 10.04 14.13 22.07
C VAL A 427 9.78 14.79 20.72
N PRO A 428 10.08 14.11 19.60
CA PRO A 428 9.74 14.62 18.28
C PRO A 428 8.23 14.77 18.10
N THR A 429 7.82 15.84 17.42
CA THR A 429 6.46 16.01 16.89
C THR A 429 6.44 15.67 15.41
N LEU A 430 5.36 15.06 14.93
CA LEU A 430 5.18 14.72 13.53
C LEU A 430 3.73 14.88 13.10
N ASP A 431 3.49 15.40 11.89
CA ASP A 431 2.15 15.44 11.31
C ASP A 431 2.20 15.46 9.79
N ALA A 432 1.11 14.97 9.17
CA ALA A 432 0.87 15.04 7.75
C ALA A 432 0.67 16.48 7.29
N ILE A 433 1.22 16.83 6.12
CA ILE A 433 1.09 18.16 5.51
C ILE A 433 0.44 17.99 4.13
N SER A 434 -0.81 18.42 4.01
CA SER A 434 -1.58 18.24 2.78
C SER A 434 -1.39 19.34 1.75
N LEU A 435 -1.11 20.59 2.16
CA LEU A 435 -1.04 21.78 1.31
C LEU A 435 0.37 22.38 1.27
N HIS A 436 0.74 22.98 0.14
CA HIS A 436 2.05 23.60 -0.06
C HIS A 436 2.30 24.81 0.84
N GLU A 437 1.27 25.65 1.03
CA GLU A 437 1.35 26.88 1.84
C GLU A 437 1.55 26.61 3.32
N ASP A 438 1.23 25.41 3.81
CA ASP A 438 1.31 25.07 5.22
C ASP A 438 2.72 24.64 5.65
N ILE A 439 3.61 24.26 4.71
CA ILE A 439 4.98 23.84 5.03
C ILE A 439 5.75 24.91 5.83
N PRO A 440 5.78 26.21 5.44
CA PRO A 440 6.48 27.23 6.23
C PRO A 440 5.85 27.43 7.62
N ALA A 441 4.58 27.13 7.78
CA ALA A 441 3.86 27.29 9.03
C ALA A 441 4.14 26.17 10.04
N GLN A 442 4.75 25.08 9.60
CA GLN A 442 5.12 23.93 10.44
C GLN A 442 6.60 23.92 10.87
N GLU A 443 7.28 25.05 10.84
CA GLU A 443 8.71 25.15 11.20
C GLU A 443 9.05 24.60 12.59
N GLU A 444 8.11 24.58 13.51
CA GLU A 444 8.28 24.07 14.87
C GLU A 444 8.13 22.55 14.98
N THR A 445 7.57 21.87 13.97
CA THR A 445 7.41 20.42 13.97
C THR A 445 8.72 19.72 13.60
N THR A 446 9.09 18.68 14.34
CA THR A 446 10.40 18.02 14.21
C THR A 446 10.46 17.10 12.98
N ILE A 447 9.39 16.38 12.70
CA ILE A 447 9.27 15.45 11.57
C ILE A 447 8.14 15.95 10.65
N TRP A 448 8.51 16.44 9.49
CA TRP A 448 7.55 16.83 8.47
C TRP A 448 7.15 15.62 7.64
N VAL A 449 5.84 15.43 7.43
CA VAL A 449 5.31 14.34 6.60
C VAL A 449 4.44 14.93 5.50
N PRO A 450 5.01 15.68 4.51
CA PRO A 450 4.23 16.21 3.42
C PRO A 450 3.73 15.12 2.47
N LYS A 451 2.58 15.37 1.86
CA LYS A 451 2.05 14.57 0.76
C LYS A 451 3.03 14.58 -0.41
N LEU A 452 3.21 13.45 -1.08
CA LEU A 452 4.23 13.29 -2.13
C LEU A 452 4.15 14.40 -3.20
N SER A 453 2.96 14.85 -3.59
CA SER A 453 2.79 15.95 -4.54
C SER A 453 3.12 17.34 -3.97
N THR A 454 3.11 17.50 -2.65
CA THR A 454 3.43 18.76 -1.97
C THR A 454 4.94 19.03 -1.96
N PHE A 455 5.76 17.99 -2.15
CA PHE A 455 7.22 18.13 -2.20
C PHE A 455 7.73 18.88 -3.43
N ASP A 456 7.08 18.69 -4.57
CA ASP A 456 7.64 19.05 -5.89
C ASP A 456 8.08 20.52 -5.97
N ASP A 457 7.31 21.41 -5.34
CA ASP A 457 7.56 22.85 -5.34
C ASP A 457 8.29 23.37 -4.07
N ARG A 458 8.67 22.48 -3.13
CA ARG A 458 9.15 22.88 -1.78
C ARG A 458 10.44 22.19 -1.33
N LEU A 459 11.22 21.68 -2.25
CA LEU A 459 12.51 21.02 -1.95
C LEU A 459 13.46 21.92 -1.14
N ASP A 460 13.45 23.23 -1.40
CA ASP A 460 14.29 24.18 -0.65
C ASP A 460 13.87 24.28 0.82
N ALA A 461 12.56 24.28 1.11
CA ALA A 461 12.05 24.32 2.48
C ALA A 461 12.43 23.04 3.24
N ILE A 462 12.36 21.88 2.58
CA ILE A 462 12.75 20.59 3.14
C ILE A 462 14.26 20.55 3.42
N ALA A 463 15.08 21.04 2.49
CA ALA A 463 16.53 21.15 2.69
C ALA A 463 16.87 22.07 3.86
N ALA A 464 16.18 23.20 3.98
CA ALA A 464 16.33 24.13 5.10
C ALA A 464 15.90 23.50 6.43
N HIS A 465 14.79 22.73 6.45
CA HIS A 465 14.33 22.00 7.63
C HIS A 465 15.38 20.97 8.08
N LYS A 466 15.90 20.18 7.16
CA LYS A 466 16.97 19.20 7.41
C LYS A 466 18.24 19.86 7.94
N ALA A 467 18.63 21.03 7.38
CA ALA A 467 19.80 21.79 7.83
C ALA A 467 19.66 22.28 9.28
N ARG A 468 18.43 22.47 9.79
CA ARG A 468 18.15 22.80 11.20
C ARG A 468 18.04 21.56 12.11
N GLY A 469 18.30 20.35 11.59
CA GLY A 469 18.23 19.10 12.34
C GLY A 469 16.86 18.42 12.31
N GLY A 470 15.91 18.94 11.52
CA GLY A 470 14.61 18.30 11.30
C GLY A 470 14.70 17.07 10.39
N GLN A 471 13.68 16.24 10.43
CA GLN A 471 13.51 15.08 9.56
C GLN A 471 12.33 15.29 8.63
N SER A 472 12.36 14.65 7.48
CA SER A 472 11.23 14.65 6.56
C SER A 472 10.95 13.21 6.10
N TRP A 473 9.70 12.85 6.20
CA TRP A 473 9.11 11.65 5.60
C TRP A 473 8.24 12.09 4.43
N PHE A 474 7.51 11.18 3.84
CA PHE A 474 6.40 11.52 2.96
C PHE A 474 5.24 10.58 3.19
N TYR A 475 4.04 11.02 2.79
CA TYR A 475 2.89 10.15 2.73
C TYR A 475 2.22 10.18 1.36
N ILE A 476 1.50 9.12 1.07
CA ILE A 476 0.51 8.99 0.00
C ILE A 476 -0.80 8.52 0.61
N CYS A 477 -1.89 8.80 -0.07
CA CYS A 477 -3.23 8.36 0.29
C CYS A 477 -4.08 8.24 -0.99
N LEU A 478 -5.36 8.63 -0.96
CA LEU A 478 -6.18 8.80 -2.14
C LEU A 478 -5.56 9.75 -3.19
N ASP A 479 -4.56 10.51 -2.79
CA ASP A 479 -3.67 11.38 -3.56
C ASP A 479 -2.20 11.15 -3.17
N PRO A 480 -1.24 11.51 -4.06
CA PRO A 480 -1.41 11.99 -5.43
C PRO A 480 -1.76 10.87 -6.40
N ARG A 481 -2.33 11.25 -7.55
CA ARG A 481 -2.75 10.35 -8.65
C ARG A 481 -1.92 10.58 -9.91
N GLY A 482 -2.31 9.88 -10.98
CA GLY A 482 -1.70 10.05 -12.29
C GLY A 482 -0.25 9.61 -12.31
N ARG A 483 0.65 10.50 -12.74
CA ARG A 483 2.07 10.19 -12.90
C ARG A 483 2.84 10.00 -11.60
N TYR A 484 2.36 10.52 -10.50
CA TYR A 484 2.99 10.28 -9.21
C TYR A 484 2.98 8.79 -8.84
N LEU A 485 3.94 8.39 -7.99
CA LEU A 485 3.91 7.08 -7.36
C LEU A 485 2.74 6.99 -6.38
N ASN A 486 2.09 5.84 -6.36
CA ASN A 486 1.10 5.45 -5.36
C ASN A 486 0.97 3.92 -5.36
N ARG A 487 0.25 3.37 -4.36
CA ARG A 487 0.11 1.93 -4.16
C ARG A 487 -1.26 1.37 -4.56
N PHE A 488 -1.99 2.03 -5.46
CA PHE A 488 -3.31 1.58 -5.90
C PHE A 488 -3.24 0.22 -6.61
N ILE A 489 -4.29 -0.58 -6.44
CA ILE A 489 -4.36 -1.93 -7.02
C ILE A 489 -4.39 -1.87 -8.56
N ASP A 490 -4.94 -0.83 -9.14
CA ASP A 490 -5.03 -0.63 -10.59
C ASP A 490 -3.77 0.02 -11.22
N TYR A 491 -2.78 0.41 -10.38
CA TYR A 491 -1.50 0.94 -10.86
C TYR A 491 -0.48 -0.16 -11.17
N PRO A 492 0.54 0.13 -12.00
CA PRO A 492 1.70 -0.74 -12.18
C PRO A 492 2.39 -1.04 -10.85
N THR A 493 2.70 -2.30 -10.59
CA THR A 493 3.34 -2.75 -9.34
C THR A 493 4.71 -2.09 -9.13
N LEU A 494 5.39 -1.71 -10.22
CA LEU A 494 6.64 -0.96 -10.17
C LEU A 494 6.51 0.39 -9.44
N LYS A 495 5.35 1.05 -9.47
CA LYS A 495 5.13 2.28 -8.70
C LYS A 495 5.30 2.05 -7.20
N VAL A 496 4.84 0.89 -6.70
CA VAL A 496 5.01 0.51 -5.29
C VAL A 496 6.48 0.22 -4.96
N ARG A 497 7.19 -0.47 -5.86
CA ARG A 497 8.63 -0.76 -5.71
C ARG A 497 9.46 0.51 -5.57
N LEU A 498 9.09 1.55 -6.29
CA LEU A 498 9.83 2.81 -6.35
C LEU A 498 9.52 3.78 -5.19
N LEU A 499 8.52 3.53 -4.35
CA LEU A 499 8.23 4.41 -3.21
C LEU A 499 9.46 4.67 -2.32
N PRO A 500 10.21 3.64 -1.85
CA PRO A 500 11.42 3.89 -1.04
C PRO A 500 12.60 4.51 -1.82
N TRP A 501 12.59 4.43 -3.16
CA TRP A 501 13.55 5.15 -3.98
C TRP A 501 13.36 6.66 -3.92
N VAL A 502 12.10 7.14 -3.72
CA VAL A 502 11.81 8.56 -3.42
C VAL A 502 12.55 8.99 -2.15
N ASP A 503 12.45 8.18 -1.08
CA ASP A 503 13.12 8.49 0.19
C ASP A 503 14.63 8.70 -0.03
N TYR A 504 15.30 7.78 -0.71
CA TYR A 504 16.73 7.92 -1.00
C TYR A 504 17.00 9.15 -1.89
N ARG A 505 16.27 9.26 -3.00
CA ARG A 505 16.50 10.29 -4.03
C ARG A 505 16.41 11.72 -3.50
N TYR A 506 15.53 11.96 -2.54
CA TYR A 506 15.27 13.26 -1.95
C TYR A 506 15.75 13.40 -0.49
N GLY A 507 16.46 12.39 0.01
CA GLY A 507 17.05 12.39 1.35
C GLY A 507 16.01 12.38 2.47
N LEU A 508 14.88 11.71 2.23
CA LEU A 508 13.82 11.48 3.20
C LEU A 508 14.15 10.27 4.05
N THR A 509 13.56 10.20 5.23
CA THR A 509 13.90 9.16 6.21
C THR A 509 12.71 8.30 6.60
N GLY A 510 11.54 8.50 5.95
CA GLY A 510 10.38 7.69 6.29
C GLY A 510 9.20 7.82 5.35
N TYR A 511 8.38 6.79 5.38
CA TYR A 511 7.15 6.62 4.63
C TYR A 511 5.97 6.40 5.57
N LEU A 512 4.89 7.12 5.33
CA LEU A 512 3.62 6.98 6.06
C LEU A 512 2.47 6.69 5.12
N HIS A 513 1.56 5.82 5.55
CA HIS A 513 0.26 5.63 4.93
C HIS A 513 -0.82 5.34 5.99
N TRP A 514 -1.99 5.98 5.86
CA TRP A 514 -3.09 5.87 6.82
C TRP A 514 -3.82 4.50 6.77
N GLY A 515 -3.87 3.86 5.60
CA GLY A 515 -4.70 2.69 5.31
C GLY A 515 -3.91 1.38 5.33
N GLY A 516 -3.64 0.79 6.49
CA GLY A 516 -3.03 -0.54 6.60
C GLY A 516 -4.03 -1.67 6.42
N ASN A 517 -5.17 -1.55 7.10
CA ASN A 517 -6.25 -2.55 7.17
C ASN A 517 -7.65 -1.94 7.41
N PHE A 518 -7.92 -0.79 6.84
CA PHE A 518 -9.25 -0.17 6.93
C PHE A 518 -10.22 -0.85 5.97
N TRP A 519 -10.59 -2.08 6.30
CA TRP A 519 -11.36 -2.96 5.42
C TRP A 519 -12.83 -2.54 5.28
N THR A 520 -13.37 -2.67 4.07
CA THR A 520 -14.82 -2.69 3.84
C THR A 520 -15.46 -3.93 4.49
N ASP A 521 -16.77 -4.01 4.55
CA ASP A 521 -17.46 -5.20 5.08
C ASP A 521 -17.13 -6.49 4.28
N ARG A 522 -16.69 -6.37 3.02
CA ARG A 522 -16.33 -7.49 2.14
C ARG A 522 -14.99 -7.21 1.41
N PRO A 523 -13.85 -7.25 2.11
CA PRO A 523 -12.57 -6.76 1.61
C PRO A 523 -11.98 -7.52 0.42
N PHE A 524 -12.51 -8.69 0.07
CA PHE A 524 -12.12 -9.43 -1.14
C PHE A 524 -13.02 -9.09 -2.35
N GLU A 525 -14.20 -8.52 -2.11
CA GLU A 525 -15.16 -8.18 -3.15
C GLU A 525 -15.24 -6.67 -3.39
N ASP A 526 -14.90 -5.87 -2.40
CA ASP A 526 -14.92 -4.41 -2.46
C ASP A 526 -13.70 -3.83 -1.73
N VAL A 527 -12.80 -3.23 -2.49
CA VAL A 527 -11.56 -2.58 -2.04
C VAL A 527 -11.60 -1.07 -2.23
N GLN A 528 -12.80 -0.52 -2.29
CA GLN A 528 -13.07 0.89 -2.55
C GLN A 528 -14.15 1.40 -1.59
N PRO A 529 -13.81 1.67 -0.33
CA PRO A 529 -14.78 2.20 0.64
C PRO A 529 -15.51 3.43 0.11
N ASP A 530 -16.81 3.51 0.39
CA ASP A 530 -17.59 4.74 0.20
C ASP A 530 -17.21 5.71 1.33
N TRP A 531 -16.65 6.85 0.94
CA TRP A 531 -16.19 7.89 1.87
C TRP A 531 -17.24 8.96 2.14
N GLY A 532 -18.41 8.82 1.54
CA GLY A 532 -19.54 9.74 1.64
C GLY A 532 -19.87 10.43 0.31
N ASP A 533 -21.14 10.84 0.17
CA ASP A 533 -21.69 11.52 -1.02
C ASP A 533 -21.39 10.81 -2.38
N GLY A 534 -21.23 9.49 -2.34
CA GLY A 534 -20.91 8.67 -3.52
C GLY A 534 -19.44 8.73 -3.95
N PHE A 535 -18.57 9.38 -3.18
CA PHE A 535 -17.14 9.36 -3.41
C PHE A 535 -16.55 8.05 -2.88
N ARG A 536 -15.93 7.28 -3.75
CA ARG A 536 -15.23 6.04 -3.40
C ARG A 536 -13.72 6.25 -3.44
N LEU A 537 -13.05 5.70 -2.43
CA LEU A 537 -11.58 5.72 -2.41
C LEU A 537 -11.01 4.93 -3.61
N PRO A 538 -9.81 5.29 -4.09
CA PRO A 538 -9.08 4.47 -5.06
C PRO A 538 -8.87 3.06 -4.55
N ALA A 539 -8.90 2.08 -5.45
CA ALA A 539 -8.77 0.67 -5.09
C ALA A 539 -7.45 0.39 -4.35
N GLY A 540 -7.55 -0.07 -3.09
CA GLY A 540 -6.42 -0.43 -2.25
C GLY A 540 -5.72 0.73 -1.55
N ASP A 541 -6.33 1.93 -1.53
CA ASP A 541 -5.89 3.02 -0.65
C ASP A 541 -6.13 2.65 0.82
N ASP A 542 -7.27 2.02 1.10
CA ASP A 542 -7.76 1.64 2.43
C ASP A 542 -6.96 0.52 3.11
N ALA A 543 -6.37 -0.39 2.33
CA ALA A 543 -5.70 -1.55 2.89
C ALA A 543 -4.55 -2.08 2.02
N ILE A 544 -3.54 -2.66 2.68
CA ILE A 544 -2.42 -3.35 2.03
C ILE A 544 -2.33 -4.82 2.45
N VAL A 545 -3.12 -5.23 3.44
CA VAL A 545 -3.31 -6.61 3.90
C VAL A 545 -4.80 -6.96 3.95
N TYR A 546 -5.11 -8.24 4.01
CA TYR A 546 -6.47 -8.77 4.02
C TYR A 546 -6.71 -9.63 5.25
N PRO A 547 -7.93 -9.72 5.81
CA PRO A 547 -8.19 -10.50 7.02
C PRO A 547 -8.03 -12.00 6.78
N ASP A 548 -7.37 -12.69 7.73
CA ASP A 548 -7.28 -14.16 7.81
C ASP A 548 -7.84 -14.61 9.17
N PRO A 549 -9.16 -14.74 9.28
CA PRO A 549 -9.81 -15.14 10.54
C PRO A 549 -9.51 -16.58 10.96
N GLU A 550 -9.09 -17.45 10.06
CA GLU A 550 -8.81 -18.86 10.38
C GLU A 550 -7.51 -18.98 11.18
N HIS A 551 -6.53 -18.11 10.90
CA HIS A 551 -5.21 -18.14 11.54
C HIS A 551 -4.96 -16.97 12.50
N ASP A 552 -6.00 -16.20 12.88
CA ASP A 552 -5.87 -14.99 13.70
C ASP A 552 -4.85 -13.98 13.15
N GLY A 553 -4.76 -13.85 11.83
CA GLY A 553 -3.74 -13.08 11.15
C GLY A 553 -4.27 -12.32 9.94
N VAL A 554 -3.37 -12.04 9.01
CA VAL A 554 -3.69 -11.40 7.73
C VAL A 554 -3.04 -12.16 6.57
N PHE A 555 -3.71 -12.16 5.42
CA PHE A 555 -3.09 -12.42 4.14
C PHE A 555 -2.37 -11.15 3.66
N VAL A 556 -1.17 -11.31 3.18
CA VAL A 556 -0.39 -10.22 2.58
C VAL A 556 -0.85 -9.97 1.14
N SER A 557 -0.38 -8.88 0.53
CA SER A 557 -0.68 -8.54 -0.86
C SER A 557 0.57 -8.54 -1.74
N LEU A 558 0.38 -8.58 -3.06
CA LEU A 558 1.45 -8.33 -4.03
C LEU A 558 2.16 -7.01 -3.74
N ARG A 559 1.38 -5.98 -3.39
CA ARG A 559 1.89 -4.64 -3.09
C ARG A 559 2.82 -4.65 -1.88
N LEU A 560 2.46 -5.38 -0.82
CA LEU A 560 3.28 -5.47 0.39
C LEU A 560 4.58 -6.26 0.14
N GLU A 561 4.53 -7.34 -0.66
CA GLU A 561 5.73 -8.09 -1.10
C GLU A 561 6.71 -7.18 -1.84
N VAL A 562 6.21 -6.45 -2.83
CA VAL A 562 7.02 -5.57 -3.66
C VAL A 562 7.52 -4.35 -2.88
N MET A 563 6.73 -3.82 -1.95
CA MET A 563 7.14 -2.73 -1.07
C MET A 563 8.31 -3.14 -0.16
N ARG A 564 8.27 -4.36 0.42
CA ARG A 564 9.40 -4.90 1.20
C ARG A 564 10.68 -4.90 0.38
N GLU A 565 10.64 -5.41 -0.84
CA GLU A 565 11.80 -5.41 -1.72
C GLU A 565 12.29 -3.98 -2.04
N GLY A 566 11.37 -3.01 -2.21
CA GLY A 566 11.72 -1.59 -2.39
C GLY A 566 12.40 -0.98 -1.16
N ILE A 567 11.96 -1.35 0.06
CA ILE A 567 12.63 -0.93 1.31
C ILE A 567 14.04 -1.54 1.38
N GLU A 568 14.22 -2.78 0.95
CA GLU A 568 15.54 -3.40 0.86
C GLU A 568 16.45 -2.69 -0.15
N ASP A 569 15.91 -2.20 -1.28
CA ASP A 569 16.65 -1.34 -2.22
C ASP A 569 17.12 -0.05 -1.55
N TYR A 570 16.25 0.62 -0.76
CA TYR A 570 16.64 1.83 -0.02
C TYR A 570 17.82 1.55 0.91
N GLU A 571 17.78 0.45 1.66
CA GLU A 571 18.88 0.09 2.56
C GLU A 571 20.19 -0.20 1.80
N LEU A 572 20.10 -0.83 0.63
CA LEU A 572 21.24 -1.04 -0.26
C LEU A 572 21.78 0.26 -0.86
N LEU A 573 20.90 1.19 -1.27
CA LEU A 573 21.28 2.54 -1.73
C LEU A 573 22.00 3.31 -0.62
N MET A 574 21.46 3.27 0.60
CA MET A 574 22.09 3.91 1.76
C MET A 574 23.44 3.30 2.10
N GLU A 575 23.61 2.00 1.89
CA GLU A 575 24.89 1.32 2.08
C GLU A 575 25.90 1.67 0.99
N ALA A 576 25.48 1.64 -0.28
CA ALA A 576 26.31 2.04 -1.41
C ALA A 576 26.80 3.50 -1.27
N ALA A 577 25.91 4.40 -0.87
CA ALA A 577 26.23 5.83 -0.74
C ALA A 577 27.26 6.16 0.35
N ARG A 578 27.55 5.25 1.28
CA ARG A 578 28.61 5.42 2.28
C ARG A 578 30.00 5.38 1.66
N HIS A 579 30.16 4.60 0.59
CA HIS A 579 31.44 4.33 -0.06
C HIS A 579 31.53 5.03 -1.43
N GLU A 580 30.43 5.01 -2.18
CA GLU A 580 30.33 5.47 -3.56
C GLU A 580 29.16 6.48 -3.74
N PRO A 581 29.14 7.63 -3.05
CA PRO A 581 28.00 8.54 -3.03
C PRO A 581 27.64 9.08 -4.42
N GLU A 582 28.63 9.48 -5.22
CA GLU A 582 28.37 10.05 -6.55
C GLU A 582 27.78 9.02 -7.53
N ARG A 583 28.28 7.79 -7.53
CA ARG A 583 27.77 6.70 -8.37
C ARG A 583 26.36 6.29 -7.95
N THR A 584 26.10 6.24 -6.66
CA THR A 584 24.77 5.90 -6.10
C THR A 584 23.75 6.97 -6.42
N ASP A 585 24.11 8.25 -6.28
CA ASP A 585 23.26 9.37 -6.65
C ASP A 585 22.97 9.41 -8.16
N ALA A 586 23.96 9.13 -9.00
CA ALA A 586 23.78 9.06 -10.44
C ALA A 586 22.82 7.93 -10.82
N LEU A 587 22.92 6.74 -10.18
CA LEU A 587 22.00 5.64 -10.36
C LEU A 587 20.58 6.03 -9.97
N ALA A 588 20.39 6.58 -8.78
CA ALA A 588 19.08 6.98 -8.28
C ALA A 588 18.44 8.08 -9.17
N ARG A 589 19.22 9.04 -9.66
CA ARG A 589 18.76 10.07 -10.60
C ARG A 589 18.35 9.50 -11.95
N THR A 590 19.00 8.44 -12.40
CA THR A 590 18.64 7.76 -13.67
C THR A 590 17.33 6.98 -13.51
N VAL A 591 17.13 6.30 -12.37
CA VAL A 591 15.89 5.58 -12.08
C VAL A 591 14.73 6.55 -11.86
N MET A 592 14.99 7.67 -11.18
CA MET A 592 13.98 8.66 -10.81
C MET A 592 14.50 10.09 -11.04
N PRO A 593 14.42 10.61 -12.27
CA PRO A 593 14.76 12.01 -12.57
C PRO A 593 13.90 13.03 -11.80
N ALA A 594 12.59 12.77 -11.67
CA ALA A 594 11.63 13.62 -10.96
C ALA A 594 10.54 12.80 -10.27
N PHE A 595 9.68 13.44 -9.48
CA PHE A 595 8.56 12.77 -8.78
C PHE A 595 7.53 12.12 -9.73
N THR A 596 7.41 12.65 -10.93
CA THR A 596 6.49 12.18 -11.98
C THR A 596 7.21 11.60 -13.20
N ASP A 597 8.54 11.55 -13.14
CA ASP A 597 9.39 10.98 -14.18
C ASP A 597 10.32 9.93 -13.57
N TYR A 598 10.15 8.68 -13.96
CA TYR A 598 10.87 7.52 -13.45
C TYR A 598 10.82 6.38 -14.47
N VAL A 599 11.71 5.41 -14.30
CA VAL A 599 11.72 4.20 -15.13
C VAL A 599 10.39 3.47 -15.01
N ARG A 600 9.74 3.22 -16.18
CA ARG A 600 8.42 2.55 -16.27
C ARG A 600 8.51 1.14 -16.82
N ASP A 601 9.57 0.85 -17.56
CA ASP A 601 9.82 -0.47 -18.11
C ASP A 601 10.47 -1.39 -17.06
N VAL A 602 9.85 -2.55 -16.82
CA VAL A 602 10.29 -3.51 -15.82
C VAL A 602 11.67 -4.09 -16.17
N ILE A 603 11.93 -4.36 -17.46
CA ILE A 603 13.20 -4.94 -17.91
C ILE A 603 14.33 -3.92 -17.70
N GLU A 604 14.04 -2.65 -17.96
CA GLU A 604 15.00 -1.57 -17.71
C GLU A 604 15.26 -1.39 -16.21
N PHE A 605 14.22 -1.41 -15.39
CA PHE A 605 14.36 -1.35 -13.93
C PHE A 605 15.25 -2.48 -13.38
N ARG A 606 15.07 -3.72 -13.87
CA ARG A 606 15.91 -4.86 -13.45
C ARG A 606 17.40 -4.65 -13.75
N LYS A 607 17.75 -3.91 -14.80
CA LYS A 607 19.15 -3.54 -15.07
C LYS A 607 19.72 -2.60 -14.02
N PHE A 608 18.91 -1.67 -13.52
CA PHE A 608 19.32 -0.76 -12.45
C PHE A 608 19.41 -1.46 -11.10
N GLU A 609 18.50 -2.37 -10.80
CA GLU A 609 18.57 -3.23 -9.62
C GLU A 609 19.87 -4.06 -9.62
N ARG A 610 20.21 -4.67 -10.76
CA ARG A 610 21.50 -5.36 -10.92
C ARG A 610 22.70 -4.42 -10.72
N ALA A 611 22.64 -3.22 -11.28
CA ALA A 611 23.70 -2.22 -11.10
C ALA A 611 23.88 -1.83 -9.63
N LEU A 612 22.79 -1.71 -8.87
CA LEU A 612 22.84 -1.48 -7.43
C LEU A 612 23.50 -2.65 -6.69
N LEU A 613 23.12 -3.89 -7.00
CA LEU A 613 23.72 -5.08 -6.39
C LEU A 613 25.23 -5.18 -6.65
N VAL A 614 25.66 -4.84 -7.85
CA VAL A 614 27.09 -4.78 -8.22
C VAL A 614 27.80 -3.69 -7.40
N LEU A 615 27.23 -2.48 -7.37
CA LEU A 615 27.79 -1.33 -6.66
C LEU A 615 27.98 -1.62 -5.17
N VAL A 616 26.95 -2.18 -4.50
CA VAL A 616 27.04 -2.57 -3.09
C VAL A 616 28.05 -3.70 -2.88
N THR A 617 28.12 -4.66 -3.81
CA THR A 617 29.09 -5.76 -3.73
C THR A 617 30.53 -5.24 -3.81
N GLU A 618 30.80 -4.21 -4.62
CA GLU A 618 32.10 -3.56 -4.71
C GLU A 618 32.40 -2.80 -3.41
N ALA A 619 31.45 -1.97 -2.97
CA ALA A 619 31.57 -1.15 -1.76
C ALA A 619 31.80 -1.96 -0.46
N GLN A 620 31.21 -3.15 -0.33
CA GLN A 620 31.37 -4.02 0.85
C GLN A 620 32.64 -4.87 0.84
N ARG A 621 33.46 -4.82 -0.23
CA ARG A 621 34.77 -5.48 -0.31
C ARG A 621 35.92 -4.60 0.15
N GLU A 622 35.73 -3.29 0.12
CA GLU A 622 36.66 -2.27 0.63
C GLU A 622 36.50 -2.08 2.14
#